data_c8f12b268e0b5f90f3cf1c1d9112f1e3
#
_entry.id   c8f12b268e0b5f90f3cf1c1d9112f1e3
#
_cell.length_a   1.000
_cell.length_b   1.000
_cell.length_c   1.000
_cell.angle_alpha   90.00
_cell.angle_beta   90.00
_cell.angle_gamma   90.00
#
_symmetry.space_group_name_H-M   'P 1'
#
loop_
_entity.id
_entity.type
_entity.pdbx_description
1 polymer ?
#
loop_
_entity_poly.entity_id
_entity_poly.type
_entity_poly.pdbx_seq_one_letter_code
_entity_poly.pdbx_strand_id
1 'polypeptide(L)'
;MHLTNLFSSRPVLAGALIATAGLIFMSQLRAQKPTPDQKPDVSNKALITRQTPTAKKKPAGPATRGVKQYTIEQFMATTRLGGASFSSDEKSILFHSNKSGIFNVYSMPVTGGEPKQLTNSTKESTYAVSYFPADARFLYRYDKGGNENEHLYLRELDGTERDLTPGENTKAQFYGWSRDRKSFFFGTNTRDKKFFDVFEMSVADLKPTLLYQDETGYQLGAISPDKKFMAFGKPGNSTADSDVYLLNLATKEMKNITAHTGDVDNSPETFDPESKFLYYLSDEGTEFKSVVRFDLASGQKAVIEKTQWDVAFMSFSRNGKYRVVGTNEDARTKVTVYEGATGNTVALPPLPEGDISNLRFSDSETKLAFYHDGARSPANLYVYDFATRKPLKLTESLNPEIKADDLVESRVVRYKSFDGIEIPAILYQPHGATSQAKVPAIVRVHGGPGGQARMPYSAGVQYLVNHGYAVLDVNNRGSSGYGKT
;
A
#
# COMPACT_ATOMS: atom_id res chain seq x y z
N MET A 1 -5.32 38.82 -13.16
CA MET A 1 -6.32 37.81 -12.80
C MET A 1 -5.70 36.45 -13.07
N HIS A 2 -5.08 35.86 -12.06
CA HIS A 2 -4.45 34.56 -12.17
C HIS A 2 -5.11 33.65 -11.14
N LEU A 3 -5.82 32.64 -11.62
CA LEU A 3 -6.26 31.50 -10.85
C LEU A 3 -5.14 30.47 -10.91
N THR A 4 -4.41 30.32 -9.81
CA THR A 4 -3.41 29.28 -9.63
C THR A 4 -4.10 28.02 -9.14
N ASN A 5 -4.00 26.98 -9.95
CA ASN A 5 -4.41 25.61 -9.64
C ASN A 5 -3.50 25.02 -8.55
N LEU A 6 -4.10 24.66 -7.42
CA LEU A 6 -3.50 23.81 -6.40
C LEU A 6 -3.95 22.36 -6.67
N PHE A 7 -3.16 21.62 -7.43
CA PHE A 7 -3.25 20.18 -7.49
C PHE A 7 -2.10 19.57 -6.68
N SER A 8 -2.43 18.98 -5.55
CA SER A 8 -1.50 18.16 -4.76
C SER A 8 -1.27 16.83 -5.50
N SER A 9 -0.08 16.67 -6.07
CA SER A 9 0.40 15.42 -6.64
C SER A 9 0.58 14.38 -5.54
N ARG A 10 -0.13 13.25 -5.63
CA ARG A 10 0.14 12.05 -4.83
C ARG A 10 1.37 11.35 -5.40
N PRO A 11 2.31 10.89 -4.56
CA PRO A 11 3.43 10.10 -5.06
C PRO A 11 2.95 8.71 -5.47
N VAL A 12 3.25 8.32 -6.69
CA VAL A 12 3.18 6.94 -7.15
C VAL A 12 4.40 6.22 -6.56
N LEU A 13 4.19 5.33 -5.61
CA LEU A 13 5.21 4.47 -5.04
C LEU A 13 5.45 3.29 -5.97
N ALA A 14 6.48 3.38 -6.79
CA ALA A 14 6.98 2.23 -7.54
C ALA A 14 8.02 1.46 -6.71
N GLY A 15 7.83 0.16 -6.65
CA GLY A 15 8.81 -0.89 -6.37
C GLY A 15 9.75 -0.76 -5.19
N ALA A 16 9.33 -1.11 -4.02
CA ALA A 16 9.99 -1.69 -2.83
C ALA A 16 9.28 -1.35 -1.52
N LEU A 17 8.22 -0.57 -1.56
CA LEU A 17 7.37 -0.29 -0.42
C LEU A 17 5.90 -0.45 -0.82
N ILE A 18 5.43 -1.70 -0.86
CA ILE A 18 4.01 -1.93 -0.60
C ILE A 18 3.82 -1.76 0.91
N ALA A 19 3.97 -0.53 1.34
CA ALA A 19 3.40 -0.11 2.60
C ALA A 19 1.91 0.14 2.32
N THR A 20 1.09 -0.67 2.93
CA THR A 20 -0.34 -0.54 3.06
C THR A 20 -0.80 0.92 3.04
N ALA A 21 -1.18 1.45 1.90
CA ALA A 21 -1.99 2.64 1.81
C ALA A 21 -3.46 2.25 2.04
N GLY A 22 -3.71 1.73 3.23
CA GLY A 22 -5.04 1.63 3.84
C GLY A 22 -5.28 2.80 4.79
N LEU A 23 -4.75 3.98 4.50
CA LEU A 23 -5.07 5.19 5.26
C LEU A 23 -6.36 5.79 4.69
N ILE A 24 -7.43 5.55 5.41
CA ILE A 24 -8.67 6.30 5.35
C ILE A 24 -8.34 7.77 5.57
N PHE A 25 -8.37 8.57 4.49
CA PHE A 25 -8.40 10.02 4.61
C PHE A 25 -9.74 10.42 5.23
N MET A 26 -9.76 10.62 6.53
CA MET A 26 -10.74 11.54 7.12
C MET A 26 -10.21 12.96 6.90
N SER A 27 -10.60 13.58 5.79
CA SER A 27 -10.47 15.02 5.62
C SER A 27 -11.41 15.69 6.64
N GLN A 28 -10.83 16.37 7.61
CA GLN A 28 -11.56 17.31 8.44
C GLN A 28 -12.03 18.48 7.56
N LEU A 29 -13.29 18.49 7.22
CA LEU A 29 -13.98 19.68 6.74
C LEU A 29 -14.00 20.72 7.88
N ARG A 30 -13.05 21.65 7.88
CA ARG A 30 -13.17 22.87 8.65
C ARG A 30 -14.29 23.70 8.03
N ALA A 31 -15.38 23.84 8.75
CA ALA A 31 -16.45 24.77 8.41
C ALA A 31 -15.88 26.19 8.32
N GLN A 32 -15.85 26.79 7.14
CA GLN A 32 -15.63 28.20 6.97
C GLN A 32 -16.88 28.95 7.44
N LYS A 33 -16.69 29.92 8.32
CA LYS A 33 -17.74 30.89 8.71
C LYS A 33 -18.14 31.70 7.47
N PRO A 34 -19.44 31.91 7.23
CA PRO A 34 -19.90 32.77 6.14
C PRO A 34 -19.65 34.25 6.47
N THR A 35 -19.11 34.97 5.52
CA THR A 35 -19.10 36.44 5.48
C THR A 35 -20.52 36.97 5.21
N PRO A 36 -20.94 38.09 5.84
CA PRO A 36 -22.25 38.67 5.61
C PRO A 36 -22.25 39.56 4.36
N ASP A 37 -23.39 39.56 3.67
CA ASP A 37 -23.86 40.38 2.56
C ASP A 37 -23.87 39.71 1.18
N GLN A 38 -25.01 39.03 0.95
CA GLN A 38 -25.85 39.23 -0.24
C GLN A 38 -27.19 38.52 -0.06
N LYS A 39 -28.30 39.31 -0.02
CA LYS A 39 -29.66 38.79 -0.01
C LYS A 39 -30.06 38.32 -1.41
N PRO A 40 -30.57 37.08 -1.58
CA PRO A 40 -31.30 36.71 -2.78
C PRO A 40 -32.75 37.13 -2.66
N ASP A 41 -33.26 37.66 -3.72
CA ASP A 41 -34.67 38.01 -3.96
C ASP A 41 -35.54 36.74 -3.97
N VAL A 42 -36.57 36.72 -3.12
CA VAL A 42 -37.49 35.58 -2.99
C VAL A 42 -38.87 36.03 -3.42
N SER A 43 -39.19 35.80 -4.69
CA SER A 43 -40.56 35.79 -5.16
C SER A 43 -40.89 34.44 -5.81
N ASN A 44 -41.29 33.46 -4.99
CA ASN A 44 -42.27 32.43 -5.38
C ASN A 44 -42.73 31.66 -4.11
N LYS A 45 -43.88 32.07 -3.62
CA LYS A 45 -44.59 31.35 -2.55
C LYS A 45 -45.28 30.15 -3.15
N ALA A 46 -44.72 28.95 -2.93
CA ALA A 46 -45.46 27.70 -2.94
C ALA A 46 -45.75 27.29 -1.49
N LEU A 47 -47.03 27.28 -1.11
CA LEU A 47 -47.49 26.78 0.19
C LEU A 47 -47.17 25.29 0.32
N ILE A 48 -46.16 24.98 1.12
CA ILE A 48 -45.95 23.62 1.61
C ILE A 48 -46.65 23.48 2.96
N THR A 49 -47.79 22.82 2.95
CA THR A 49 -48.49 22.38 4.20
C THR A 49 -47.60 21.38 4.93
N ARG A 50 -47.06 21.79 6.08
CA ARG A 50 -46.35 20.87 6.98
C ARG A 50 -47.33 19.87 7.54
N GLN A 51 -47.35 18.66 7.04
CA GLN A 51 -47.88 17.50 7.74
C GLN A 51 -46.87 17.08 8.79
N THR A 52 -47.30 17.09 10.08
CA THR A 52 -46.54 16.51 11.20
C THR A 52 -46.32 15.01 10.94
N PRO A 53 -45.09 14.51 10.91
CA PRO A 53 -44.88 13.08 10.71
C PRO A 53 -45.39 12.34 11.96
N THR A 54 -46.43 11.56 11.83
CA THR A 54 -46.74 10.49 12.79
C THR A 54 -45.54 9.56 12.89
N ALA A 55 -44.99 9.38 14.09
CA ALA A 55 -43.89 8.48 14.36
C ALA A 55 -44.22 7.08 13.83
N LYS A 56 -43.74 6.78 12.61
CA LYS A 56 -43.76 5.42 12.07
C LYS A 56 -42.82 4.60 12.94
N LYS A 57 -43.36 3.55 13.60
CA LYS A 57 -42.57 2.51 14.26
C LYS A 57 -41.39 2.17 13.34
N LYS A 58 -40.16 2.33 13.90
CA LYS A 58 -38.93 1.90 13.24
C LYS A 58 -39.16 0.47 12.73
N PRO A 59 -38.96 0.16 11.44
CA PRO A 59 -39.07 -1.21 10.96
C PRO A 59 -38.16 -2.06 11.86
N ALA A 60 -38.67 -3.15 12.41
CA ALA A 60 -37.82 -4.14 13.05
C ALA A 60 -36.79 -4.54 12.01
N GLY A 61 -35.49 -4.36 12.32
CA GLY A 61 -34.40 -4.80 11.42
C GLY A 61 -34.63 -6.27 11.11
N PRO A 62 -34.27 -6.74 9.89
CA PRO A 62 -34.42 -8.13 9.52
C PRO A 62 -33.74 -8.98 10.59
N ALA A 63 -34.44 -10.03 11.02
CA ALA A 63 -33.94 -10.99 11.98
C ALA A 63 -32.66 -11.62 11.40
N THR A 64 -31.50 -11.11 11.82
CA THR A 64 -30.20 -11.72 11.53
C THR A 64 -30.17 -13.04 12.27
N ARG A 65 -29.92 -14.10 11.56
CA ARG A 65 -29.91 -15.48 12.08
C ARG A 65 -28.87 -15.58 13.20
N GLY A 66 -29.25 -15.41 14.47
CA GLY A 66 -28.47 -15.78 15.65
C GLY A 66 -27.02 -15.27 15.78
N VAL A 67 -26.59 -14.33 14.92
CA VAL A 67 -25.24 -13.76 14.95
C VAL A 67 -25.18 -12.67 16.02
N LYS A 68 -24.16 -12.72 16.88
CA LYS A 68 -23.94 -11.68 17.89
C LYS A 68 -23.65 -10.34 17.19
N GLN A 69 -24.32 -9.28 17.62
CA GLN A 69 -24.00 -7.93 17.22
C GLN A 69 -22.89 -7.37 18.12
N TYR A 70 -21.93 -6.70 17.50
CA TYR A 70 -20.77 -6.08 18.15
C TYR A 70 -20.85 -4.56 18.00
N THR A 71 -20.32 -3.82 18.98
CA THR A 71 -20.32 -2.36 18.92
C THR A 71 -19.27 -1.86 17.92
N ILE A 72 -19.39 -0.60 17.50
CA ILE A 72 -18.39 0.00 16.61
C ILE A 72 -17.02 0.08 17.27
N GLU A 73 -16.96 0.31 18.58
CA GLU A 73 -15.74 0.35 19.36
C GLU A 73 -15.03 -1.02 19.33
N GLN A 74 -15.79 -2.13 19.43
CA GLN A 74 -15.22 -3.48 19.34
C GLN A 74 -14.60 -3.72 17.96
N PHE A 75 -15.25 -3.28 16.88
CA PHE A 75 -14.67 -3.37 15.52
C PHE A 75 -13.45 -2.47 15.36
N MET A 76 -13.48 -1.25 15.89
CA MET A 76 -12.36 -0.30 15.80
C MET A 76 -11.19 -0.67 16.70
N ALA A 77 -11.38 -1.51 17.73
CA ALA A 77 -10.32 -2.05 18.57
C ALA A 77 -9.50 -3.17 17.88
N THR A 78 -9.80 -3.50 16.63
CA THR A 78 -8.97 -4.38 15.78
C THR A 78 -7.56 -3.83 15.67
N THR A 79 -6.56 -4.66 15.97
CA THR A 79 -5.16 -4.28 15.90
C THR A 79 -4.72 -4.09 14.45
N ARG A 80 -4.01 -3.00 14.19
CA ARG A 80 -3.38 -2.72 12.88
C ARG A 80 -1.89 -2.98 12.97
N LEU A 81 -1.36 -3.60 11.92
CA LEU A 81 0.05 -4.01 11.82
C LEU A 81 0.66 -3.51 10.52
N GLY A 82 1.97 -3.35 10.49
CA GLY A 82 2.70 -3.04 9.27
C GLY A 82 4.21 -3.10 9.48
N GLY A 83 4.95 -2.87 8.39
CA GLY A 83 6.40 -3.12 8.39
C GLY A 83 6.69 -4.63 8.46
N ALA A 84 7.86 -5.02 8.00
CA ALA A 84 8.42 -6.36 8.27
C ALA A 84 9.90 -6.31 7.92
N SER A 85 10.78 -6.70 8.84
CA SER A 85 12.21 -6.82 8.58
C SER A 85 12.80 -7.92 9.45
N PHE A 86 13.52 -8.85 8.84
CA PHE A 86 14.27 -9.85 9.59
C PHE A 86 15.47 -9.20 10.29
N SER A 87 15.80 -9.69 11.49
CA SER A 87 17.08 -9.39 12.13
C SER A 87 18.24 -9.98 11.34
N SER A 88 19.46 -9.51 11.60
CA SER A 88 20.67 -10.00 10.92
C SER A 88 20.93 -11.51 11.09
N ASP A 89 20.50 -12.10 12.22
CA ASP A 89 20.57 -13.54 12.50
C ASP A 89 19.32 -14.30 12.04
N GLU A 90 18.34 -13.61 11.44
CA GLU A 90 17.06 -14.11 10.93
C GLU A 90 16.19 -14.84 11.97
N LYS A 91 16.44 -14.60 13.27
CA LYS A 91 15.67 -15.22 14.35
C LYS A 91 14.53 -14.35 14.85
N SER A 92 14.54 -13.06 14.51
CA SER A 92 13.49 -12.10 14.91
C SER A 92 12.96 -11.32 13.72
N ILE A 93 11.76 -10.82 13.87
CA ILE A 93 11.12 -9.93 12.90
C ILE A 93 10.68 -8.64 13.57
N LEU A 94 11.04 -7.51 12.97
CA LEU A 94 10.63 -6.15 13.33
C LEU A 94 9.32 -5.82 12.63
N PHE A 95 8.39 -5.21 13.33
CA PHE A 95 7.13 -4.71 12.78
C PHE A 95 6.60 -3.56 13.65
N HIS A 96 5.55 -2.89 13.21
CA HIS A 96 4.84 -1.93 14.05
C HIS A 96 3.39 -2.34 14.26
N SER A 97 2.84 -1.94 15.42
CA SER A 97 1.48 -2.28 15.84
C SER A 97 0.87 -1.15 16.66
N ASN A 98 -0.44 -0.94 16.55
CA ASN A 98 -1.18 -0.03 17.41
C ASN A 98 -1.76 -0.71 18.68
N LYS A 99 -1.26 -1.89 19.05
CA LYS A 99 -1.72 -2.65 20.24
C LYS A 99 -1.65 -1.83 21.54
N SER A 100 -0.69 -0.90 21.63
CA SER A 100 -0.52 0.01 22.79
C SER A 100 -1.35 1.31 22.72
N GLY A 101 -2.36 1.37 21.82
CA GLY A 101 -3.21 2.55 21.59
C GLY A 101 -2.81 3.35 20.35
N ILE A 102 -1.53 3.58 20.14
CA ILE A 102 -0.95 4.15 18.93
C ILE A 102 0.12 3.22 18.35
N PHE A 103 0.57 3.48 17.12
CA PHE A 103 1.62 2.66 16.54
C PHE A 103 2.94 2.82 17.30
N ASN A 104 3.49 1.68 17.68
CA ASN A 104 4.82 1.51 18.23
C ASN A 104 5.56 0.39 17.50
N VAL A 105 6.88 0.39 17.56
CA VAL A 105 7.72 -0.64 16.96
C VAL A 105 7.85 -1.82 17.93
N TYR A 106 7.74 -3.03 17.38
CA TYR A 106 7.83 -4.30 18.08
C TYR A 106 8.82 -5.23 17.37
N SER A 107 9.32 -6.18 18.12
CA SER A 107 10.07 -7.32 17.62
C SER A 107 9.52 -8.62 18.22
N MET A 108 9.55 -9.71 17.46
CA MET A 108 9.18 -11.02 17.96
C MET A 108 9.99 -12.12 17.28
N PRO A 109 10.16 -13.31 17.93
CA PRO A 109 10.82 -14.45 17.29
C PRO A 109 10.07 -14.90 16.03
N VAL A 110 10.80 -15.26 14.98
CA VAL A 110 10.20 -15.85 13.75
C VAL A 110 9.51 -17.18 13.99
N THR A 111 9.76 -17.81 15.13
CA THR A 111 9.12 -19.05 15.61
C THR A 111 7.84 -18.81 16.40
N GLY A 112 7.40 -17.55 16.50
CA GLY A 112 6.26 -17.16 17.33
C GLY A 112 6.67 -16.85 18.77
N GLY A 113 5.70 -16.42 19.57
CA GLY A 113 5.87 -16.01 20.96
C GLY A 113 5.35 -14.58 21.19
N GLU A 114 5.59 -14.04 22.38
CA GLU A 114 5.11 -12.70 22.73
C GLU A 114 5.97 -11.61 22.07
N PRO A 115 5.35 -10.62 21.41
CA PRO A 115 6.07 -9.50 20.84
C PRO A 115 6.62 -8.58 21.94
N LYS A 116 7.88 -8.20 21.82
CA LYS A 116 8.55 -7.20 22.66
C LYS A 116 8.37 -5.82 22.04
N GLN A 117 7.81 -4.88 22.78
CA GLN A 117 7.73 -3.47 22.39
C GLN A 117 9.11 -2.81 22.49
N LEU A 118 9.54 -2.11 21.43
CA LEU A 118 10.85 -1.45 21.32
C LEU A 118 10.78 0.07 21.41
N THR A 119 9.67 0.68 21.01
CA THR A 119 9.39 2.11 21.23
C THR A 119 8.19 2.26 22.15
N ASN A 120 8.19 3.29 23.01
CA ASN A 120 7.16 3.49 24.03
C ASN A 120 6.52 4.87 23.87
N SER A 121 6.21 5.27 22.62
CA SER A 121 5.54 6.54 22.39
C SER A 121 4.10 6.48 22.86
N THR A 122 3.63 7.60 23.42
CA THR A 122 2.24 7.81 23.82
C THR A 122 1.57 8.97 23.08
N LYS A 123 2.33 9.65 22.23
CA LYS A 123 1.86 10.83 21.46
C LYS A 123 2.00 10.61 19.96
N GLU A 124 3.19 10.25 19.51
CA GLU A 124 3.52 10.12 18.10
C GLU A 124 3.52 8.66 17.69
N SER A 125 2.86 8.34 16.59
CA SER A 125 2.90 6.98 16.01
C SER A 125 4.27 6.70 15.42
N THR A 126 4.93 5.64 15.86
CA THR A 126 6.23 5.21 15.35
C THR A 126 6.10 3.99 14.45
N TYR A 127 6.74 4.01 13.28
CA TYR A 127 6.59 3.00 12.24
C TYR A 127 7.93 2.31 11.96
N ALA A 128 7.98 0.99 12.11
CA ALA A 128 9.15 0.18 11.78
C ALA A 128 9.53 0.32 10.30
N VAL A 129 10.81 0.48 10.03
CA VAL A 129 11.39 0.55 8.69
C VAL A 129 12.22 -0.70 8.41
N SER A 130 13.32 -0.90 9.13
CA SER A 130 14.21 -2.06 8.92
C SER A 130 15.14 -2.27 10.10
N TYR A 131 15.49 -3.52 10.41
CA TYR A 131 16.69 -3.80 11.17
C TYR A 131 17.95 -3.36 10.41
N PHE A 132 19.00 -3.04 11.16
CA PHE A 132 20.34 -2.90 10.60
C PHE A 132 20.90 -4.26 10.17
N PRO A 133 21.73 -4.29 9.12
CA PRO A 133 22.20 -5.55 8.55
C PRO A 133 23.14 -6.34 9.45
N ALA A 134 23.85 -5.69 10.38
CA ALA A 134 24.92 -6.29 11.16
C ALA A 134 24.56 -6.55 12.63
N ASP A 135 23.52 -5.89 13.14
CA ASP A 135 23.20 -5.92 14.58
C ASP A 135 21.71 -5.65 14.85
N ALA A 136 21.34 -5.50 16.12
CA ALA A 136 19.96 -5.30 16.53
C ALA A 136 19.49 -3.82 16.51
N ARG A 137 20.31 -2.89 16.01
CA ARG A 137 19.84 -1.52 15.72
C ARG A 137 18.75 -1.58 14.69
N PHE A 138 17.88 -0.56 14.66
CA PHE A 138 16.83 -0.51 13.66
C PHE A 138 16.48 0.92 13.27
N LEU A 139 16.03 1.05 12.03
CA LEU A 139 15.43 2.26 11.49
C LEU A 139 13.92 2.25 11.75
N TYR A 140 13.41 3.40 12.09
CA TYR A 140 11.98 3.66 12.19
C TYR A 140 11.69 5.10 11.80
N ARG A 141 10.44 5.43 11.61
CA ARG A 141 10.02 6.77 11.20
C ARG A 141 8.84 7.24 12.04
N TYR A 142 8.76 8.54 12.23
CA TYR A 142 7.60 9.22 12.78
C TYR A 142 7.64 10.71 12.44
N ASP A 143 6.50 11.38 12.60
CA ASP A 143 6.36 12.82 12.51
C ASP A 143 6.07 13.41 13.89
N LYS A 144 6.26 14.71 14.05
CA LYS A 144 6.02 15.42 15.31
C LYS A 144 4.71 16.20 15.22
N GLY A 145 3.78 15.89 16.13
CA GLY A 145 2.51 16.62 16.23
C GLY A 145 1.55 16.40 15.07
N GLY A 146 1.67 15.30 14.31
CA GLY A 146 0.80 14.98 13.19
C GLY A 146 0.98 15.91 11.98
N ASN A 147 2.19 16.49 11.81
CA ASN A 147 2.51 17.41 10.72
C ASN A 147 2.83 16.71 9.39
N GLU A 148 2.79 15.36 9.37
CA GLU A 148 3.10 14.50 8.22
C GLU A 148 4.53 14.67 7.66
N ASN A 149 5.43 15.32 8.39
CA ASN A 149 6.84 15.46 8.04
C ASN A 149 7.65 14.37 8.78
N GLU A 150 7.54 13.15 8.27
CA GLU A 150 8.22 12.00 8.87
C GLU A 150 9.73 12.08 8.63
N HIS A 151 10.51 11.95 9.70
CA HIS A 151 11.95 11.76 9.65
C HIS A 151 12.31 10.29 9.79
N LEU A 152 13.51 9.96 9.35
CA LEU A 152 14.11 8.63 9.53
C LEU A 152 14.99 8.66 10.80
N TYR A 153 14.67 7.79 11.75
CA TYR A 153 15.37 7.67 13.02
C TYR A 153 16.09 6.34 13.12
N LEU A 154 17.23 6.35 13.78
CA LEU A 154 17.97 5.17 14.20
C LEU A 154 17.79 4.95 15.70
N ARG A 155 17.43 3.72 16.07
CA ARG A 155 17.48 3.23 17.45
C ARG A 155 18.78 2.50 17.67
N GLU A 156 19.63 3.05 18.55
CA GLU A 156 20.91 2.45 18.92
C GLU A 156 20.74 1.29 19.91
N LEU A 157 21.78 0.47 20.10
CA LEU A 157 21.74 -0.69 21.00
C LEU A 157 21.53 -0.31 22.47
N ASP A 158 22.01 0.84 22.89
CA ASP A 158 21.81 1.38 24.25
C ASP A 158 20.42 1.97 24.47
N GLY A 159 19.60 1.98 23.40
CA GLY A 159 18.26 2.53 23.43
C GLY A 159 18.18 4.04 23.14
N THR A 160 19.27 4.71 22.82
CA THR A 160 19.22 6.10 22.37
C THR A 160 18.64 6.24 20.98
N GLU A 161 18.10 7.41 20.68
CA GLU A 161 17.51 7.74 19.37
C GLU A 161 18.38 8.77 18.66
N ARG A 162 18.58 8.57 17.36
CA ARG A 162 19.26 9.53 16.50
C ARG A 162 18.41 9.86 15.30
N ASP A 163 18.10 11.15 15.10
CA ASP A 163 17.47 11.65 13.88
C ASP A 163 18.52 11.67 12.75
N LEU A 164 18.30 10.90 11.70
CA LEU A 164 19.19 10.77 10.55
C LEU A 164 18.88 11.79 9.45
N THR A 165 17.72 12.42 9.50
CA THR A 165 17.23 13.34 8.47
C THR A 165 16.65 14.62 9.09
N PRO A 166 17.43 15.31 9.97
CA PRO A 166 16.92 16.46 10.68
C PRO A 166 16.57 17.61 9.73
N GLY A 167 15.59 18.40 10.12
CA GLY A 167 15.19 19.60 9.39
C GLY A 167 13.77 20.02 9.72
N GLU A 168 13.50 21.32 9.60
CA GLU A 168 12.18 21.86 9.82
C GLU A 168 11.28 21.61 8.59
N ASN A 169 10.07 21.08 8.81
CA ASN A 169 9.12 20.72 7.74
C ASN A 169 9.74 19.84 6.65
N THR A 170 10.63 18.93 7.04
CA THR A 170 11.34 18.00 6.15
C THR A 170 10.66 16.64 6.17
N LYS A 171 10.53 16.02 5.00
CA LYS A 171 10.13 14.62 4.86
C LYS A 171 11.33 13.78 4.45
N ALA A 172 11.39 12.56 4.98
CA ALA A 172 12.36 11.58 4.54
C ALA A 172 11.68 10.25 4.19
N GLN A 173 12.22 9.56 3.22
CA GLN A 173 11.73 8.27 2.73
C GLN A 173 12.89 7.31 2.60
N PHE A 174 12.78 6.14 3.21
CA PHE A 174 13.74 5.05 3.03
C PHE A 174 13.47 4.31 1.72
N TYR A 175 14.49 4.15 0.87
CA TYR A 175 14.38 3.46 -0.42
C TYR A 175 14.93 2.04 -0.39
N GLY A 176 15.76 1.70 0.58
CA GLY A 176 16.29 0.34 0.73
C GLY A 176 17.77 0.30 1.07
N TRP A 177 18.24 -0.89 1.38
CA TRP A 177 19.65 -1.17 1.63
C TRP A 177 20.39 -1.37 0.30
N SER A 178 21.67 -0.93 0.25
CA SER A 178 22.58 -1.34 -0.81
C SER A 178 22.74 -2.87 -0.80
N ARG A 179 23.07 -3.47 -1.93
CA ARG A 179 23.22 -4.92 -2.04
C ARG A 179 24.29 -5.47 -1.09
N ASP A 180 25.37 -4.72 -0.92
CA ASP A 180 26.49 -5.07 -0.03
C ASP A 180 26.21 -4.80 1.47
N ARG A 181 25.02 -4.21 1.77
CA ARG A 181 24.60 -3.85 3.14
C ARG A 181 25.51 -2.84 3.84
N LYS A 182 26.40 -2.14 3.13
CA LYS A 182 27.29 -1.12 3.71
C LYS A 182 26.67 0.27 3.73
N SER A 183 25.54 0.43 3.07
CA SER A 183 24.81 1.70 3.00
C SER A 183 23.32 1.47 2.80
N PHE A 184 22.55 2.52 2.91
CA PHE A 184 21.15 2.57 2.51
C PHE A 184 20.84 3.84 1.74
N PHE A 185 19.77 3.79 0.96
CA PHE A 185 19.31 4.91 0.17
C PHE A 185 18.09 5.54 0.81
N PHE A 186 18.03 6.86 0.77
CA PHE A 186 16.87 7.61 1.23
C PHE A 186 16.67 8.87 0.40
N GLY A 187 15.44 9.36 0.39
CA GLY A 187 15.09 10.64 -0.20
C GLY A 187 14.71 11.64 0.87
N THR A 188 14.98 12.91 0.63
CA THR A 188 14.51 13.97 1.50
C THR A 188 14.25 15.26 0.72
N ASN A 189 13.24 16.04 1.16
CA ASN A 189 12.89 17.34 0.60
C ASN A 189 13.48 18.50 1.42
N THR A 190 14.63 18.29 2.08
CA THR A 190 15.25 19.30 2.95
C THR A 190 15.65 20.55 2.16
N ARG A 191 16.22 20.40 0.97
CA ARG A 191 16.65 21.51 0.10
C ARG A 191 15.47 22.28 -0.47
N ASP A 192 14.49 21.59 -1.01
CA ASP A 192 13.28 22.16 -1.60
C ASP A 192 12.07 21.29 -1.25
N LYS A 193 11.02 21.91 -0.69
CA LYS A 193 9.83 21.18 -0.20
C LYS A 193 9.04 20.47 -1.30
N LYS A 194 9.30 20.78 -2.57
CA LYS A 194 8.64 20.19 -3.74
C LYS A 194 9.34 18.93 -4.26
N PHE A 195 10.66 18.79 -3.98
CA PHE A 195 11.51 17.80 -4.62
C PHE A 195 12.21 16.92 -3.61
N PHE A 196 12.35 15.66 -3.92
CA PHE A 196 13.07 14.69 -3.10
C PHE A 196 14.44 14.40 -3.71
N ASP A 197 15.48 14.97 -3.09
CA ASP A 197 16.85 14.62 -3.43
C ASP A 197 17.18 13.22 -2.90
N VAL A 198 17.95 12.44 -3.65
CA VAL A 198 18.33 11.08 -3.30
C VAL A 198 19.73 11.03 -2.73
N PHE A 199 19.85 10.40 -1.56
CA PHE A 199 21.11 10.23 -0.85
C PHE A 199 21.43 8.76 -0.60
N GLU A 200 22.71 8.47 -0.47
CA GLU A 200 23.24 7.25 0.10
C GLU A 200 23.82 7.55 1.48
N MET A 201 23.42 6.78 2.51
CA MET A 201 23.97 6.90 3.85
C MET A 201 24.83 5.70 4.18
N SER A 202 26.09 5.95 4.57
CA SER A 202 27.04 4.93 5.02
C SER A 202 26.59 4.33 6.35
N VAL A 203 26.65 3.01 6.49
CA VAL A 203 26.37 2.31 7.76
C VAL A 203 27.49 2.55 8.79
N ALA A 204 28.72 2.76 8.33
CA ALA A 204 29.89 2.85 9.20
C ALA A 204 29.95 4.16 10.00
N ASP A 205 29.60 5.29 9.39
CA ASP A 205 29.75 6.60 10.00
C ASP A 205 28.48 7.47 9.92
N LEU A 206 27.42 6.93 9.30
CA LEU A 206 26.12 7.60 9.12
C LEU A 206 26.24 8.96 8.43
N LYS A 207 27.17 9.06 7.46
CA LYS A 207 27.30 10.24 6.61
C LYS A 207 26.52 10.09 5.32
N PRO A 208 25.65 11.06 4.99
CA PRO A 208 24.93 11.07 3.73
C PRO A 208 25.83 11.60 2.60
N THR A 209 25.69 10.96 1.42
CA THR A 209 26.27 11.42 0.16
C THR A 209 25.15 11.66 -0.84
N LEU A 210 25.08 12.85 -1.44
CA LEU A 210 24.09 13.17 -2.46
C LEU A 210 24.39 12.38 -3.75
N LEU A 211 23.40 11.62 -4.21
CA LEU A 211 23.47 10.87 -5.48
C LEU A 211 22.75 11.61 -6.62
N TYR A 212 21.58 12.16 -6.32
CA TYR A 212 20.76 12.86 -7.30
C TYR A 212 20.03 14.03 -6.65
N GLN A 213 20.13 15.21 -7.26
CA GLN A 213 19.38 16.40 -6.90
C GLN A 213 18.19 16.51 -7.86
N ASP A 214 16.96 16.47 -7.32
CA ASP A 214 15.77 16.60 -8.14
C ASP A 214 15.35 18.06 -8.30
N GLU A 215 15.08 18.47 -9.56
CA GLU A 215 14.57 19.80 -9.91
C GLU A 215 13.30 19.73 -10.77
N THR A 216 12.83 18.53 -11.07
CA THR A 216 11.78 18.30 -12.08
C THR A 216 10.63 17.44 -11.60
N GLY A 217 10.69 16.87 -10.37
CA GLY A 217 9.67 16.02 -9.80
C GLY A 217 9.75 14.56 -10.25
N TYR A 218 10.96 14.08 -10.53
CA TYR A 218 11.20 12.67 -10.78
C TYR A 218 10.98 11.84 -9.52
N GLN A 219 10.35 10.69 -9.67
CA GLN A 219 10.07 9.76 -8.57
C GLN A 219 11.00 8.55 -8.69
N LEU A 220 11.88 8.37 -7.71
CA LEU A 220 12.79 7.22 -7.70
C LEU A 220 11.99 5.91 -7.59
N GLY A 221 12.15 5.01 -8.57
CA GLY A 221 11.61 3.65 -8.56
C GLY A 221 12.64 2.62 -8.11
N ALA A 222 13.85 2.67 -8.66
CA ALA A 222 14.89 1.69 -8.37
C ALA A 222 16.32 2.25 -8.50
N ILE A 223 17.24 1.63 -7.76
CA ILE A 223 18.70 1.85 -7.90
C ILE A 223 19.32 0.50 -8.26
N SER A 224 20.20 0.49 -9.27
CA SER A 224 20.87 -0.75 -9.67
C SER A 224 21.78 -1.29 -8.55
N PRO A 225 21.85 -2.62 -8.35
CA PRO A 225 22.70 -3.24 -7.33
C PRO A 225 24.18 -2.82 -7.38
N ASP A 226 24.70 -2.52 -8.57
CA ASP A 226 26.07 -2.03 -8.79
C ASP A 226 26.21 -0.51 -8.62
N LYS A 227 25.11 0.18 -8.27
CA LYS A 227 25.04 1.64 -8.05
C LYS A 227 25.44 2.50 -9.24
N LYS A 228 25.29 1.98 -10.47
CA LYS A 228 25.61 2.76 -11.68
C LYS A 228 24.41 3.46 -12.29
N PHE A 229 23.22 2.95 -12.04
CA PHE A 229 21.99 3.47 -12.61
C PHE A 229 20.91 3.72 -11.55
N MET A 230 20.09 4.73 -11.82
CA MET A 230 18.83 4.99 -11.13
C MET A 230 17.68 5.02 -12.16
N ALA A 231 16.57 4.41 -11.85
CA ALA A 231 15.35 4.45 -12.64
C ALA A 231 14.30 5.32 -11.95
N PHE A 232 13.71 6.24 -12.68
CA PHE A 232 12.72 7.18 -12.19
C PHE A 232 11.44 7.07 -12.99
N GLY A 233 10.30 7.23 -12.32
CA GLY A 233 9.01 7.51 -12.94
C GLY A 233 8.79 9.01 -13.06
N LYS A 234 8.12 9.43 -14.11
CA LYS A 234 7.67 10.81 -14.27
C LYS A 234 6.24 10.83 -14.79
N PRO A 235 5.26 11.35 -14.02
CA PRO A 235 3.90 11.54 -14.50
C PRO A 235 3.89 12.45 -15.72
N GLY A 236 3.05 12.10 -16.70
CA GLY A 236 2.78 12.91 -17.87
C GLY A 236 1.62 13.89 -17.64
N ASN A 237 0.82 14.09 -18.68
CA ASN A 237 -0.26 15.08 -18.65
C ASN A 237 -1.59 14.54 -18.07
N SER A 238 -1.70 13.24 -17.92
CA SER A 238 -2.89 12.57 -17.34
C SER A 238 -2.47 11.54 -16.29
N THR A 239 -3.42 11.03 -15.52
CA THR A 239 -3.19 9.96 -14.54
C THR A 239 -2.94 8.59 -15.19
N ALA A 240 -3.16 8.48 -16.50
CA ALA A 240 -2.92 7.29 -17.32
C ALA A 240 -1.66 7.43 -18.18
N ASP A 241 -0.84 8.45 -17.93
CA ASP A 241 0.33 8.81 -18.71
C ASP A 241 1.55 8.98 -17.79
N SER A 242 2.60 8.21 -18.04
CA SER A 242 3.87 8.31 -17.33
C SER A 242 5.01 7.69 -18.11
N ASP A 243 6.22 8.20 -17.86
CA ASP A 243 7.45 7.72 -18.47
C ASP A 243 8.45 7.18 -17.46
N VAL A 244 9.28 6.25 -17.92
CA VAL A 244 10.47 5.76 -17.19
C VAL A 244 11.72 6.44 -17.72
N TYR A 245 12.46 7.05 -16.80
CA TYR A 245 13.76 7.67 -17.05
C TYR A 245 14.87 6.88 -16.39
N LEU A 246 15.96 6.73 -17.11
CA LEU A 246 17.18 6.05 -16.65
C LEU A 246 18.31 7.06 -16.52
N LEU A 247 18.84 7.22 -15.31
CA LEU A 247 20.02 8.05 -15.00
C LEU A 247 21.25 7.16 -14.91
N ASN A 248 22.28 7.49 -15.68
CA ASN A 248 23.62 6.96 -15.47
C ASN A 248 24.36 7.84 -14.45
N LEU A 249 24.74 7.28 -13.30
CA LEU A 249 25.35 8.04 -12.20
C LEU A 249 26.76 8.52 -12.50
N ALA A 250 27.50 7.85 -13.40
CA ALA A 250 28.85 8.25 -13.77
C ALA A 250 28.85 9.40 -14.78
N THR A 251 28.03 9.32 -15.82
CA THR A 251 27.96 10.34 -16.90
C THR A 251 26.97 11.46 -16.60
N LYS A 252 26.07 11.26 -15.61
CA LYS A 252 24.93 12.14 -15.30
C LYS A 252 23.91 12.28 -16.43
N GLU A 253 23.98 11.41 -17.44
CA GLU A 253 23.00 11.38 -18.52
C GLU A 253 21.67 10.81 -18.03
N MET A 254 20.57 11.56 -18.25
CA MET A 254 19.20 11.16 -17.99
C MET A 254 18.50 10.87 -19.32
N LYS A 255 18.05 9.64 -19.51
CA LYS A 255 17.42 9.17 -20.76
C LYS A 255 15.98 8.74 -20.51
N ASN A 256 15.01 9.28 -21.27
CA ASN A 256 13.67 8.70 -21.34
C ASN A 256 13.76 7.39 -22.16
N ILE A 257 13.44 6.26 -21.52
CA ILE A 257 13.50 4.94 -22.16
C ILE A 257 12.13 4.45 -22.64
N THR A 258 11.07 5.18 -22.33
CA THR A 258 9.68 4.82 -22.67
C THR A 258 8.95 5.92 -23.45
N ALA A 259 9.69 6.82 -24.10
CA ALA A 259 9.08 7.88 -24.90
C ALA A 259 8.03 7.33 -25.87
N HIS A 260 6.81 7.86 -25.81
CA HIS A 260 5.64 7.37 -26.53
C HIS A 260 4.73 8.51 -26.96
N THR A 261 3.65 8.19 -27.67
CA THR A 261 2.58 9.14 -28.04
C THR A 261 1.26 8.63 -27.49
N GLY A 262 0.40 9.54 -27.01
CA GLY A 262 -0.85 9.18 -26.32
C GLY A 262 -0.61 8.77 -24.88
N ASP A 263 -1.67 8.29 -24.23
CA ASP A 263 -1.62 7.87 -22.83
C ASP A 263 -1.05 6.45 -22.71
N VAL A 264 0.11 6.32 -22.05
CA VAL A 264 0.74 5.05 -21.69
C VAL A 264 1.25 5.15 -20.25
N ASP A 265 0.83 4.25 -19.40
CA ASP A 265 1.26 4.21 -18.00
C ASP A 265 2.47 3.28 -17.84
N ASN A 266 3.63 3.90 -17.64
CA ASN A 266 4.91 3.22 -17.42
C ASN A 266 5.40 3.48 -15.99
N SER A 267 5.84 2.44 -15.27
CA SER A 267 6.41 2.60 -13.92
C SER A 267 7.63 1.72 -13.71
N PRO A 268 8.77 2.29 -13.24
CA PRO A 268 9.97 1.50 -12.95
C PRO A 268 9.75 0.63 -11.71
N GLU A 269 10.17 -0.63 -11.76
CA GLU A 269 9.98 -1.58 -10.66
C GLU A 269 11.31 -1.95 -9.97
N THR A 270 12.24 -2.54 -10.71
CA THR A 270 13.47 -3.08 -10.13
C THR A 270 14.53 -3.34 -11.19
N PHE A 271 15.78 -3.39 -10.77
CA PHE A 271 16.86 -4.00 -11.58
C PHE A 271 17.01 -5.48 -11.20
N ASP A 272 17.55 -6.26 -12.16
CA ASP A 272 18.00 -7.62 -11.84
C ASP A 272 19.20 -7.60 -10.89
N PRO A 273 19.46 -8.71 -10.17
CA PRO A 273 20.59 -8.78 -9.24
C PRO A 273 21.96 -8.56 -9.86
N GLU A 274 22.14 -8.84 -11.14
CA GLU A 274 23.41 -8.61 -11.87
C GLU A 274 23.55 -7.21 -12.48
N SER A 275 22.54 -6.34 -12.33
CA SER A 275 22.51 -4.99 -12.92
C SER A 275 22.65 -4.98 -14.45
N LYS A 276 22.06 -5.97 -15.11
CA LYS A 276 22.04 -6.07 -16.58
C LYS A 276 20.76 -5.53 -17.18
N PHE A 277 19.66 -5.64 -16.43
CA PHE A 277 18.31 -5.32 -16.89
C PHE A 277 17.59 -4.42 -15.89
N LEU A 278 16.82 -3.48 -16.43
CA LEU A 278 15.75 -2.79 -15.69
C LEU A 278 14.41 -3.44 -16.04
N TYR A 279 13.57 -3.63 -15.04
CA TYR A 279 12.18 -4.09 -15.20
C TYR A 279 11.24 -2.95 -14.86
N TYR A 280 10.23 -2.78 -15.70
CA TYR A 280 9.20 -1.78 -15.49
C TYR A 280 7.84 -2.33 -15.93
N LEU A 281 6.76 -1.77 -15.40
CA LEU A 281 5.41 -2.07 -15.87
C LEU A 281 5.04 -1.12 -16.99
N SER A 282 4.28 -1.63 -17.95
CA SER A 282 3.78 -0.84 -19.09
C SER A 282 2.47 -1.42 -19.62
N ASP A 283 1.56 -0.55 -20.02
CA ASP A 283 0.37 -0.87 -20.81
C ASP A 283 0.52 -0.48 -22.29
N GLU A 284 1.75 -0.22 -22.75
CA GLU A 284 2.04 0.11 -24.16
C GLU A 284 1.57 -1.01 -25.09
N GLY A 285 0.63 -0.69 -26.00
CA GLY A 285 0.06 -1.65 -26.95
C GLY A 285 -0.75 -2.78 -26.33
N THR A 286 -1.17 -2.66 -25.07
CA THR A 286 -1.93 -3.68 -24.34
C THR A 286 -3.08 -3.05 -23.54
N GLU A 287 -4.11 -3.86 -23.23
CA GLU A 287 -5.20 -3.45 -22.34
C GLU A 287 -4.77 -3.42 -20.88
N PHE A 288 -3.88 -4.32 -20.47
CA PHE A 288 -3.43 -4.48 -19.09
C PHE A 288 -1.92 -4.28 -18.99
N LYS A 289 -1.45 -3.76 -17.85
CA LYS A 289 -0.02 -3.62 -17.57
C LYS A 289 0.68 -4.98 -17.59
N SER A 290 1.79 -5.03 -18.27
CA SER A 290 2.70 -6.15 -18.37
C SER A 290 4.08 -5.80 -17.82
N VAL A 291 4.93 -6.80 -17.52
CA VAL A 291 6.33 -6.56 -17.16
C VAL A 291 7.16 -6.49 -18.43
N VAL A 292 7.86 -5.39 -18.58
CA VAL A 292 8.82 -5.18 -19.66
C VAL A 292 10.23 -5.19 -19.07
N ARG A 293 11.13 -5.94 -19.70
CA ARG A 293 12.55 -5.96 -19.41
C ARG A 293 13.29 -5.09 -20.42
N PHE A 294 14.11 -4.17 -19.92
CA PHE A 294 14.99 -3.30 -20.69
C PHE A 294 16.44 -3.70 -20.46
N ASP A 295 17.16 -4.04 -21.53
CA ASP A 295 18.58 -4.39 -21.52
C ASP A 295 19.43 -3.12 -21.44
N LEU A 296 20.21 -2.96 -20.37
CA LEU A 296 20.99 -1.75 -20.11
C LEU A 296 22.14 -1.54 -21.11
N ALA A 297 22.66 -2.61 -21.72
CA ALA A 297 23.77 -2.54 -22.68
C ALA A 297 23.26 -2.26 -24.09
N SER A 298 22.23 -2.94 -24.56
CA SER A 298 21.74 -2.84 -25.94
C SER A 298 20.56 -1.87 -26.10
N GLY A 299 19.85 -1.53 -25.01
CA GLY A 299 18.60 -0.76 -25.05
C GLY A 299 17.39 -1.54 -25.58
N GLN A 300 17.51 -2.86 -25.78
CA GLN A 300 16.41 -3.69 -26.26
C GLN A 300 15.36 -3.91 -25.18
N LYS A 301 14.09 -3.94 -25.59
CA LYS A 301 12.93 -4.19 -24.74
C LYS A 301 12.33 -5.56 -25.05
N ALA A 302 11.84 -6.25 -24.03
CA ALA A 302 11.10 -7.51 -24.16
C ALA A 302 10.01 -7.62 -23.10
N VAL A 303 8.78 -7.93 -23.50
CA VAL A 303 7.70 -8.29 -22.56
C VAL A 303 8.00 -9.68 -22.00
N ILE A 304 8.10 -9.80 -20.68
CA ILE A 304 8.45 -11.06 -20.02
C ILE A 304 7.31 -11.66 -19.16
N GLU A 305 6.32 -10.84 -18.81
CA GLU A 305 5.15 -11.28 -18.07
C GLU A 305 3.92 -10.53 -18.61
N LYS A 306 2.90 -11.25 -19.02
CA LYS A 306 1.63 -10.70 -19.51
C LYS A 306 0.48 -11.52 -18.97
N THR A 307 -0.52 -10.87 -18.41
CA THR A 307 -1.69 -11.51 -17.82
C THR A 307 -2.97 -10.92 -18.41
N GLN A 308 -4.13 -11.49 -18.02
CA GLN A 308 -5.46 -10.95 -18.35
C GLN A 308 -5.91 -9.84 -17.37
N TRP A 309 -4.98 -9.38 -16.52
CA TRP A 309 -5.17 -8.35 -15.50
C TRP A 309 -3.91 -7.53 -15.40
N ASP A 310 -3.98 -6.37 -14.74
CA ASP A 310 -2.80 -5.54 -14.51
C ASP A 310 -1.77 -6.27 -13.64
N VAL A 311 -0.54 -6.37 -14.13
CA VAL A 311 0.58 -6.61 -13.22
C VAL A 311 0.72 -5.37 -12.34
N ALA A 312 0.69 -5.58 -11.03
CA ALA A 312 0.69 -4.51 -10.03
C ALA A 312 2.10 -4.20 -9.51
N PHE A 313 3.00 -5.19 -9.51
CA PHE A 313 4.40 -5.03 -9.11
C PHE A 313 5.24 -6.23 -9.52
N MET A 314 6.55 -5.99 -9.57
CA MET A 314 7.56 -7.03 -9.70
C MET A 314 8.76 -6.73 -8.80
N SER A 315 9.38 -7.75 -8.22
CA SER A 315 10.60 -7.61 -7.44
C SER A 315 11.45 -8.88 -7.47
N PHE A 316 12.71 -8.76 -7.04
CA PHE A 316 13.59 -9.91 -6.78
C PHE A 316 13.89 -10.02 -5.30
N SER A 317 14.14 -11.23 -4.84
CA SER A 317 14.87 -11.44 -3.60
C SER A 317 16.31 -10.95 -3.76
N ARG A 318 17.00 -10.69 -2.66
CA ARG A 318 18.31 -10.00 -2.65
C ARG A 318 19.34 -10.60 -3.61
N ASN A 319 19.48 -11.92 -3.65
CA ASN A 319 20.44 -12.62 -4.51
C ASN A 319 19.82 -13.14 -5.81
N GLY A 320 18.53 -12.87 -6.04
CA GLY A 320 17.82 -13.29 -7.23
C GLY A 320 17.39 -14.74 -7.23
N LYS A 321 17.44 -15.42 -6.08
CA LYS A 321 16.92 -16.79 -5.95
C LYS A 321 15.45 -16.84 -6.29
N TYR A 322 14.70 -15.77 -5.96
CA TYR A 322 13.29 -15.64 -6.25
C TYR A 322 12.97 -14.35 -7.01
N ARG A 323 12.03 -14.44 -7.93
CA ARG A 323 11.33 -13.34 -8.58
C ARG A 323 9.87 -13.38 -8.14
N VAL A 324 9.31 -12.25 -7.77
CA VAL A 324 7.93 -12.13 -7.35
C VAL A 324 7.17 -11.23 -8.31
N VAL A 325 5.99 -11.66 -8.72
CA VAL A 325 5.05 -10.86 -9.52
C VAL A 325 3.72 -10.82 -8.79
N GLY A 326 3.18 -9.63 -8.62
CA GLY A 326 1.83 -9.40 -8.12
C GLY A 326 0.90 -8.98 -9.24
N THR A 327 -0.24 -9.63 -9.37
CA THR A 327 -1.28 -9.31 -10.36
C THR A 327 -2.53 -8.83 -9.63
N ASN A 328 -3.14 -7.74 -10.11
CA ASN A 328 -4.41 -7.24 -9.60
C ASN A 328 -5.56 -7.97 -10.28
N GLU A 329 -5.89 -9.14 -9.79
CA GLU A 329 -6.91 -10.02 -10.37
C GLU A 329 -8.27 -9.76 -9.71
N ASP A 330 -9.14 -9.02 -10.40
CA ASP A 330 -10.52 -8.71 -9.98
C ASP A 330 -10.60 -8.17 -8.53
N ALA A 331 -9.85 -7.09 -8.27
CA ALA A 331 -9.75 -6.42 -6.96
C ALA A 331 -9.06 -7.23 -5.85
N ARG A 332 -8.34 -8.30 -6.19
CA ARG A 332 -7.45 -9.05 -5.31
C ARG A 332 -6.01 -9.01 -5.80
N THR A 333 -5.06 -9.16 -4.91
CA THR A 333 -3.65 -9.31 -5.26
C THR A 333 -3.28 -10.79 -5.28
N LYS A 334 -3.07 -11.32 -6.48
CA LYS A 334 -2.49 -12.65 -6.67
C LYS A 334 -0.98 -12.54 -6.76
N VAL A 335 -0.28 -13.19 -5.84
CA VAL A 335 1.18 -13.23 -5.80
C VAL A 335 1.67 -14.53 -6.41
N THR A 336 2.57 -14.42 -7.39
CA THR A 336 3.31 -15.55 -7.96
C THR A 336 4.78 -15.40 -7.64
N VAL A 337 5.38 -16.44 -7.08
CA VAL A 337 6.82 -16.52 -6.82
C VAL A 337 7.44 -17.47 -7.83
N TYR A 338 8.51 -17.04 -8.47
CA TYR A 338 9.28 -17.83 -9.42
C TYR A 338 10.68 -18.11 -8.85
N GLU A 339 11.19 -19.27 -9.09
CA GLU A 339 12.62 -19.56 -8.89
C GLU A 339 13.43 -18.82 -9.96
N GLY A 340 14.40 -18.00 -9.53
CA GLY A 340 15.16 -17.14 -10.45
C GLY A 340 15.97 -17.90 -11.49
N ALA A 341 16.55 -19.04 -11.12
CA ALA A 341 17.39 -19.83 -12.00
C ALA A 341 16.61 -20.57 -13.10
N THR A 342 15.43 -21.09 -12.79
CA THR A 342 14.64 -21.96 -13.67
C THR A 342 13.43 -21.26 -14.29
N GLY A 343 12.95 -20.20 -13.64
CA GLY A 343 11.67 -19.56 -13.97
C GLY A 343 10.43 -20.37 -13.56
N ASN A 344 10.60 -21.51 -12.89
CA ASN A 344 9.50 -22.32 -12.43
C ASN A 344 8.76 -21.63 -11.27
N THR A 345 7.45 -21.83 -11.17
CA THR A 345 6.66 -21.31 -10.07
C THR A 345 6.99 -22.06 -8.77
N VAL A 346 7.15 -21.29 -7.71
CA VAL A 346 7.30 -21.81 -6.34
C VAL A 346 5.93 -21.81 -5.69
N ALA A 347 5.45 -22.98 -5.27
CA ALA A 347 4.18 -23.07 -4.57
C ALA A 347 4.26 -22.34 -3.23
N LEU A 348 3.43 -21.34 -3.04
CA LEU A 348 3.18 -20.73 -1.74
C LEU A 348 2.27 -21.64 -0.90
N PRO A 349 2.30 -21.51 0.44
CA PRO A 349 1.46 -22.34 1.29
C PRO A 349 -0.03 -22.08 1.01
N PRO A 350 -0.89 -23.08 1.20
CA PRO A 350 -2.32 -22.85 1.17
C PRO A 350 -2.71 -21.93 2.34
N LEU A 351 -3.28 -20.80 2.01
CA LEU A 351 -3.83 -19.80 2.95
C LEU A 351 -5.34 -19.71 2.74
N PRO A 352 -6.10 -19.24 3.74
CA PRO A 352 -7.50 -18.86 3.51
C PRO A 352 -7.64 -17.89 2.35
N GLU A 353 -8.85 -17.68 1.86
CA GLU A 353 -9.11 -16.68 0.84
C GLU A 353 -8.72 -15.28 1.34
N GLY A 354 -7.89 -14.58 0.55
CA GLY A 354 -7.34 -13.28 0.94
C GLY A 354 -6.17 -12.84 0.08
N ASP A 355 -5.61 -11.71 0.43
CA ASP A 355 -4.49 -11.08 -0.25
C ASP A 355 -3.20 -11.29 0.54
N ILE A 356 -2.10 -11.51 -0.18
CA ILE A 356 -0.75 -11.46 0.37
C ILE A 356 -0.14 -10.11 0.03
N SER A 357 0.44 -9.46 1.04
CA SER A 357 1.05 -8.14 0.90
C SER A 357 2.36 -8.02 1.68
N ASN A 358 3.14 -6.98 1.37
CA ASN A 358 4.38 -6.62 2.08
C ASN A 358 5.37 -7.79 2.23
N LEU A 359 5.66 -8.48 1.12
CA LEU A 359 6.58 -9.62 1.09
C LEU A 359 8.01 -9.17 1.41
N ARG A 360 8.67 -9.91 2.28
CA ARG A 360 10.09 -9.69 2.65
C ARG A 360 10.80 -11.02 2.75
N PHE A 361 11.80 -11.23 1.91
CA PHE A 361 12.70 -12.36 2.05
C PHE A 361 13.72 -12.09 3.15
N SER A 362 14.10 -13.14 3.87
CA SER A 362 15.29 -13.10 4.71
C SER A 362 16.56 -12.97 3.85
N ASP A 363 17.66 -12.52 4.42
CA ASP A 363 18.92 -12.32 3.68
C ASP A 363 19.50 -13.61 3.11
N SER A 364 19.27 -14.75 3.80
CA SER A 364 19.58 -16.10 3.30
C SER A 364 18.61 -16.61 2.24
N GLU A 365 17.49 -15.90 2.01
CA GLU A 365 16.42 -16.30 1.10
C GLU A 365 15.81 -17.67 1.45
N THR A 366 15.90 -18.08 2.72
CA THR A 366 15.30 -19.31 3.22
C THR A 366 13.93 -19.10 3.84
N LYS A 367 13.57 -17.83 4.16
CA LYS A 367 12.29 -17.46 4.76
C LYS A 367 11.66 -16.30 4.01
N LEU A 368 10.32 -16.24 4.08
CA LEU A 368 9.51 -15.16 3.54
C LEU A 368 8.55 -14.67 4.63
N ALA A 369 8.66 -13.42 5.01
CA ALA A 369 7.66 -12.74 5.82
C ALA A 369 6.65 -12.03 4.92
N PHE A 370 5.38 -12.05 5.28
CA PHE A 370 4.31 -11.39 4.56
C PHE A 370 3.11 -11.12 5.47
N TYR A 371 2.26 -10.20 5.06
CA TYR A 371 0.94 -10.05 5.63
C TYR A 371 -0.08 -10.78 4.78
N HIS A 372 -1.03 -11.41 5.45
CA HIS A 372 -2.21 -11.99 4.82
C HIS A 372 -3.46 -11.44 5.48
N ASP A 373 -4.40 -10.98 4.66
CA ASP A 373 -5.70 -10.48 5.07
C ASP A 373 -6.80 -10.98 4.13
N GLY A 374 -8.03 -10.89 4.58
CA GLY A 374 -9.24 -11.21 3.81
C GLY A 374 -10.44 -10.54 4.45
N ALA A 375 -11.61 -10.66 3.85
CA ALA A 375 -12.79 -9.93 4.33
C ALA A 375 -13.12 -10.18 5.82
N ARG A 376 -12.89 -11.41 6.32
CA ARG A 376 -13.14 -11.83 7.71
C ARG A 376 -11.92 -11.79 8.62
N SER A 377 -10.74 -11.54 8.07
CA SER A 377 -9.48 -11.57 8.82
C SER A 377 -8.70 -10.29 8.56
N PRO A 378 -8.50 -9.43 9.56
CA PRO A 378 -7.54 -8.33 9.42
C PRO A 378 -6.16 -8.85 9.09
N ALA A 379 -5.30 -7.97 8.56
CA ALA A 379 -3.93 -8.33 8.21
C ALA A 379 -3.18 -8.93 9.40
N ASN A 380 -2.64 -10.12 9.20
CA ASN A 380 -1.78 -10.81 10.16
C ASN A 380 -0.41 -11.06 9.54
N LEU A 381 0.63 -10.97 10.37
CA LEU A 381 2.00 -11.26 9.98
C LEU A 381 2.24 -12.76 9.99
N TYR A 382 2.81 -13.26 8.91
CA TYR A 382 3.21 -14.66 8.72
C TYR A 382 4.68 -14.74 8.38
N VAL A 383 5.31 -15.85 8.76
CA VAL A 383 6.61 -16.27 8.24
C VAL A 383 6.45 -17.65 7.59
N TYR A 384 6.91 -17.77 6.37
CA TYR A 384 6.98 -19.02 5.62
C TYR A 384 8.44 -19.45 5.50
N ASP A 385 8.73 -20.68 5.88
CA ASP A 385 10.03 -21.30 5.74
C ASP A 385 10.00 -22.24 4.53
N PHE A 386 10.87 -21.99 3.55
CA PHE A 386 10.92 -22.75 2.30
C PHE A 386 11.39 -24.19 2.48
N ALA A 387 12.16 -24.49 3.55
CA ALA A 387 12.63 -25.85 3.81
C ALA A 387 11.51 -26.72 4.40
N THR A 388 10.76 -26.19 5.35
CA THR A 388 9.65 -26.91 5.98
C THR A 388 8.35 -26.80 5.20
N ARG A 389 8.23 -25.81 4.31
CA ARG A 389 7.02 -25.47 3.53
C ARG A 389 5.80 -25.21 4.42
N LYS A 390 6.02 -24.68 5.61
CA LYS A 390 4.95 -24.36 6.56
C LYS A 390 4.87 -22.87 6.82
N PRO A 391 3.70 -22.24 6.65
CA PRO A 391 3.47 -20.88 7.12
C PRO A 391 3.21 -20.91 8.63
N LEU A 392 3.79 -19.99 9.36
CA LEU A 392 3.50 -19.73 10.74
C LEU A 392 2.85 -18.36 10.87
N LYS A 393 1.62 -18.30 11.36
CA LYS A 393 0.94 -17.07 11.74
C LYS A 393 1.54 -16.56 13.04
N LEU A 394 2.10 -15.35 13.01
CA LEU A 394 2.79 -14.74 14.14
C LEU A 394 1.88 -13.85 15.00
N THR A 395 0.79 -13.32 14.42
CA THR A 395 -0.05 -12.34 15.10
C THR A 395 -1.54 -12.68 14.99
N GLU A 396 -2.31 -12.19 15.96
CA GLU A 396 -3.78 -12.20 15.94
C GLU A 396 -4.29 -10.75 16.03
N SER A 397 -4.80 -10.23 14.92
CA SER A 397 -5.17 -8.82 14.79
C SER A 397 -6.64 -8.56 15.08
N LEU A 398 -7.53 -9.56 14.85
CA LEU A 398 -8.94 -9.40 15.12
C LEU A 398 -9.14 -9.19 16.62
N ASN A 399 -10.02 -8.24 16.98
CA ASN A 399 -10.40 -8.07 18.38
C ASN A 399 -10.90 -9.42 18.93
N PRO A 400 -10.33 -9.94 20.04
CA PRO A 400 -10.67 -11.26 20.59
C PRO A 400 -12.13 -11.40 21.03
N GLU A 401 -12.83 -10.29 21.23
CA GLU A 401 -14.26 -10.30 21.54
C GLU A 401 -15.14 -10.60 20.31
N ILE A 402 -14.58 -10.46 19.08
CA ILE A 402 -15.29 -10.71 17.81
C ILE A 402 -14.96 -12.12 17.33
N LYS A 403 -15.99 -12.92 17.12
CA LYS A 403 -15.85 -14.23 16.49
C LYS A 403 -15.77 -14.07 14.97
N ALA A 404 -14.74 -14.62 14.35
CA ALA A 404 -14.58 -14.56 12.91
C ALA A 404 -15.75 -15.17 12.13
N ASP A 405 -16.47 -16.13 12.72
CA ASP A 405 -17.65 -16.75 12.11
C ASP A 405 -18.90 -15.85 12.11
N ASP A 406 -18.89 -14.80 12.90
CA ASP A 406 -19.95 -13.77 12.87
C ASP A 406 -19.69 -12.72 11.78
N LEU A 407 -18.50 -12.72 11.16
CA LEU A 407 -18.13 -11.86 10.05
C LEU A 407 -18.53 -12.49 8.72
N VAL A 408 -18.63 -11.67 7.66
CA VAL A 408 -19.03 -12.15 6.34
C VAL A 408 -17.88 -12.09 5.34
N GLU A 409 -17.88 -13.04 4.41
CA GLU A 409 -17.01 -12.99 3.24
C GLU A 409 -17.51 -11.92 2.26
N SER A 410 -16.59 -11.46 1.42
CA SER A 410 -16.89 -10.61 0.28
C SER A 410 -16.90 -11.44 -1.00
N ARG A 411 -17.64 -10.98 -1.99
CA ARG A 411 -17.63 -11.58 -3.34
C ARG A 411 -17.77 -10.51 -4.41
N VAL A 412 -17.13 -10.73 -5.54
CA VAL A 412 -17.33 -9.89 -6.71
C VAL A 412 -18.69 -10.22 -7.34
N VAL A 413 -19.44 -9.19 -7.64
CA VAL A 413 -20.68 -9.25 -8.43
C VAL A 413 -20.57 -8.30 -9.60
N ARG A 414 -21.29 -8.59 -10.69
CA ARG A 414 -21.32 -7.74 -11.87
C ARG A 414 -22.75 -7.40 -12.24
N TYR A 415 -22.95 -6.18 -12.70
CA TYR A 415 -24.24 -5.72 -13.21
C TYR A 415 -24.03 -4.82 -14.42
N LYS A 416 -25.01 -4.80 -15.30
CA LYS A 416 -24.96 -3.98 -16.52
C LYS A 416 -25.29 -2.53 -16.21
N SER A 417 -24.47 -1.62 -16.70
CA SER A 417 -24.74 -0.19 -16.76
C SER A 417 -25.76 0.12 -17.87
N PHE A 418 -26.20 1.38 -17.95
CA PHE A 418 -27.22 1.83 -18.92
C PHE A 418 -26.86 1.59 -20.40
N ASP A 419 -25.57 1.46 -20.69
CA ASP A 419 -25.02 1.21 -22.04
C ASP A 419 -24.56 -0.23 -22.25
N GLY A 420 -24.83 -1.12 -21.30
CA GLY A 420 -24.52 -2.55 -21.38
C GLY A 420 -23.14 -2.96 -20.88
N ILE A 421 -22.26 -2.01 -20.53
CA ILE A 421 -20.96 -2.32 -19.92
C ILE A 421 -21.18 -2.97 -18.54
N GLU A 422 -20.45 -4.05 -18.27
CA GLU A 422 -20.46 -4.69 -16.97
C GLU A 422 -19.65 -3.90 -15.95
N ILE A 423 -20.27 -3.56 -14.83
CA ILE A 423 -19.65 -2.87 -13.70
C ILE A 423 -19.37 -3.90 -12.61
N PRO A 424 -18.11 -4.13 -12.24
CA PRO A 424 -17.76 -4.96 -11.10
C PRO A 424 -18.03 -4.23 -9.78
N ALA A 425 -18.45 -4.96 -8.78
CA ALA A 425 -18.63 -4.45 -7.44
C ALA A 425 -18.36 -5.56 -6.42
N ILE A 426 -17.99 -5.18 -5.21
CA ILE A 426 -17.76 -6.09 -4.10
C ILE A 426 -18.99 -6.08 -3.22
N LEU A 427 -19.62 -7.23 -3.06
CA LEU A 427 -20.82 -7.40 -2.23
C LEU A 427 -20.45 -8.06 -0.91
N TYR A 428 -20.84 -7.42 0.18
CA TYR A 428 -20.87 -7.95 1.53
C TYR A 428 -22.32 -8.13 1.94
N GLN A 429 -22.72 -9.36 2.24
CA GLN A 429 -24.12 -9.69 2.50
C GLN A 429 -24.30 -10.24 3.92
N PRO A 430 -25.20 -9.68 4.73
CA PRO A 430 -25.45 -10.18 6.09
C PRO A 430 -25.85 -11.65 6.11
N HIS A 431 -25.48 -12.35 7.16
CA HIS A 431 -25.97 -13.71 7.41
C HIS A 431 -27.50 -13.73 7.39
N GLY A 432 -28.07 -14.68 6.66
CA GLY A 432 -29.53 -14.84 6.55
C GLY A 432 -30.22 -13.92 5.54
N ALA A 433 -29.54 -12.96 4.93
CA ALA A 433 -30.09 -12.19 3.80
C ALA A 433 -30.23 -13.07 2.57
N THR A 434 -31.42 -13.07 1.95
CA THR A 434 -31.74 -13.86 0.75
C THR A 434 -32.64 -13.04 -0.18
N SER A 435 -32.99 -13.58 -1.35
CA SER A 435 -33.97 -12.97 -2.24
C SER A 435 -35.35 -12.81 -1.59
N GLN A 436 -35.69 -13.68 -0.64
CA GLN A 436 -36.96 -13.67 0.13
C GLN A 436 -36.84 -12.84 1.41
N ALA A 437 -35.66 -12.84 2.05
CA ALA A 437 -35.36 -12.05 3.27
C ALA A 437 -34.47 -10.86 2.89
N LYS A 438 -35.07 -9.84 2.26
CA LYS A 438 -34.37 -8.65 1.80
C LYS A 438 -33.92 -7.79 2.97
N VAL A 439 -32.74 -7.20 2.84
CA VAL A 439 -32.14 -6.28 3.83
C VAL A 439 -31.89 -4.90 3.19
N PRO A 440 -31.81 -3.83 3.97
CA PRO A 440 -31.36 -2.54 3.44
C PRO A 440 -29.92 -2.65 2.90
N ALA A 441 -29.63 -1.88 1.86
CA ALA A 441 -28.31 -1.88 1.24
C ALA A 441 -27.69 -0.49 1.24
N ILE A 442 -26.37 -0.45 1.41
CA ILE A 442 -25.52 0.75 1.29
C ILE A 442 -24.64 0.57 0.07
N VAL A 443 -24.70 1.53 -0.84
CA VAL A 443 -23.78 1.61 -1.97
C VAL A 443 -22.66 2.56 -1.61
N ARG A 444 -21.42 2.06 -1.71
CA ARG A 444 -20.20 2.84 -1.52
C ARG A 444 -19.50 2.98 -2.85
N VAL A 445 -18.95 4.16 -3.11
CA VAL A 445 -18.15 4.45 -4.29
C VAL A 445 -16.84 5.02 -3.82
N HIS A 446 -15.72 4.42 -4.25
CA HIS A 446 -14.40 4.92 -3.90
C HIS A 446 -14.12 6.27 -4.53
N GLY A 447 -13.19 7.02 -3.93
CA GLY A 447 -12.71 8.29 -4.47
C GLY A 447 -11.68 8.07 -5.59
N GLY A 448 -11.29 9.15 -6.21
CA GLY A 448 -10.31 9.14 -7.29
C GLY A 448 -10.40 10.39 -8.13
N PRO A 449 -10.21 10.34 -9.43
CA PRO A 449 -10.36 9.19 -10.34
C PRO A 449 -9.21 8.17 -10.18
N GLY A 450 -9.43 6.93 -10.68
CA GLY A 450 -8.41 5.88 -10.70
C GLY A 450 -8.22 5.12 -9.38
N GLY A 451 -9.16 5.21 -8.41
CA GLY A 451 -9.19 4.33 -7.26
C GLY A 451 -9.75 2.94 -7.62
N GLN A 452 -9.75 2.03 -6.65
CA GLN A 452 -10.36 0.70 -6.74
C GLN A 452 -10.91 0.28 -5.38
N ALA A 453 -12.15 -0.20 -5.34
CA ALA A 453 -12.65 -0.96 -4.20
C ALA A 453 -11.99 -2.34 -4.21
N ARG A 454 -11.44 -2.76 -3.07
CA ARG A 454 -10.74 -4.04 -2.88
C ARG A 454 -11.34 -4.82 -1.72
N MET A 455 -10.93 -6.06 -1.52
CA MET A 455 -11.54 -7.02 -0.60
C MET A 455 -10.78 -7.28 0.73
N PRO A 456 -9.90 -6.39 1.26
CA PRO A 456 -9.31 -6.57 2.56
C PRO A 456 -10.35 -6.42 3.69
N TYR A 457 -9.98 -6.80 4.91
CA TYR A 457 -10.79 -6.53 6.08
C TYR A 457 -11.09 -5.04 6.24
N SER A 458 -12.35 -4.72 6.47
CA SER A 458 -12.81 -3.38 6.81
C SER A 458 -13.69 -3.42 8.04
N ALA A 459 -13.21 -2.88 9.16
CA ALA A 459 -13.96 -2.80 10.41
C ALA A 459 -15.32 -2.11 10.22
N GLY A 460 -15.37 -1.00 9.47
CA GLY A 460 -16.59 -0.26 9.19
C GLY A 460 -17.58 -1.04 8.32
N VAL A 461 -17.11 -1.76 7.30
CA VAL A 461 -17.98 -2.59 6.46
C VAL A 461 -18.53 -3.77 7.27
N GLN A 462 -17.67 -4.48 7.99
CA GLN A 462 -18.11 -5.60 8.84
C GLN A 462 -19.09 -5.16 9.94
N TYR A 463 -18.91 -3.97 10.52
CA TYR A 463 -19.86 -3.37 11.44
C TYR A 463 -21.24 -3.17 10.79
N LEU A 464 -21.30 -2.54 9.62
CA LEU A 464 -22.55 -2.30 8.89
C LEU A 464 -23.26 -3.62 8.57
N VAL A 465 -22.51 -4.60 8.11
CA VAL A 465 -23.07 -5.91 7.75
C VAL A 465 -23.54 -6.69 8.97
N ASN A 466 -22.79 -6.65 10.07
CA ASN A 466 -23.17 -7.24 11.35
C ASN A 466 -24.47 -6.61 11.90
N HIS A 467 -24.75 -5.34 11.52
CA HIS A 467 -25.99 -4.62 11.87
C HIS A 467 -27.09 -4.74 10.81
N GLY A 468 -26.97 -5.69 9.89
CA GLY A 468 -28.04 -6.07 8.96
C GLY A 468 -28.10 -5.28 7.65
N TYR A 469 -27.07 -4.50 7.31
CA TYR A 469 -26.97 -3.82 6.02
C TYR A 469 -26.15 -4.67 5.03
N ALA A 470 -26.65 -4.88 3.82
CA ALA A 470 -25.77 -5.27 2.72
C ALA A 470 -24.91 -4.07 2.31
N VAL A 471 -23.65 -4.31 1.97
CA VAL A 471 -22.76 -3.27 1.44
C VAL A 471 -22.30 -3.65 0.06
N LEU A 472 -22.45 -2.73 -0.90
CA LEU A 472 -21.99 -2.86 -2.28
C LEU A 472 -20.93 -1.79 -2.54
N ASP A 473 -19.65 -2.20 -2.60
CA ASP A 473 -18.54 -1.35 -2.97
C ASP A 473 -18.33 -1.41 -4.48
N VAL A 474 -18.63 -0.31 -5.18
CA VAL A 474 -18.68 -0.28 -6.65
C VAL A 474 -17.32 0.10 -7.23
N ASN A 475 -16.83 -0.69 -8.19
CA ASN A 475 -15.76 -0.31 -9.10
C ASN A 475 -16.39 0.30 -10.36
N ASN A 476 -16.71 1.60 -10.27
CA ASN A 476 -17.33 2.34 -11.36
C ASN A 476 -16.34 2.52 -12.53
N ARG A 477 -16.83 3.02 -13.66
CA ARG A 477 -15.99 3.33 -14.82
C ARG A 477 -14.82 4.22 -14.46
N GLY A 478 -13.64 3.89 -14.98
CA GLY A 478 -12.39 4.55 -14.65
C GLY A 478 -11.74 4.04 -13.36
N SER A 479 -12.30 2.99 -12.73
CA SER A 479 -11.61 2.29 -11.64
C SER A 479 -10.36 1.58 -12.17
N SER A 480 -9.21 1.73 -11.48
CA SER A 480 -7.98 1.04 -11.85
C SER A 480 -8.10 -0.48 -11.67
N GLY A 481 -7.23 -1.23 -12.36
CA GLY A 481 -7.16 -2.68 -12.28
C GLY A 481 -8.14 -3.44 -13.17
N TYR A 482 -8.88 -2.76 -14.05
CA TYR A 482 -9.85 -3.34 -14.97
C TYR A 482 -9.52 -3.06 -16.44
N GLY A 483 -8.30 -2.69 -16.73
CA GLY A 483 -7.81 -2.39 -18.06
C GLY A 483 -7.84 -0.90 -18.40
N LYS A 484 -7.31 -0.60 -19.59
CA LYS A 484 -7.12 0.77 -20.09
C LYS A 484 -8.43 1.39 -20.60
N THR A 485 -9.29 0.55 -21.22
CA THR A 485 -10.59 0.95 -21.77
C THR A 485 -11.62 1.21 -20.66
#